data_ae4affb6d3095679ae309a752dabf3c2
#
_entry.id   ae4affb6d3095679ae309a752dabf3c2
#
_cell.length_a   1.000
_cell.length_b   1.000
_cell.length_c   1.000
_cell.angle_alpha   90.00
_cell.angle_beta   90.00
_cell.angle_gamma   90.00
#
_symmetry.space_group_name_H-M   'P 1'
#
loop_
_entity.id
_entity.type
_entity.pdbx_description
1 polymer ?
#
loop_
_entity_poly.entity_id
_entity_poly.type
_entity_poly.pdbx_seq_one_letter_code
_entity_poly.pdbx_strand_id
1 'polypeptide(L)'
;MQIPKANIISSVKHQKFVASFPCVVCGNDTEVQCCHIRSIPKVGNVGKGIRDDRFCIPMCFTCHTQQHLIGELEFFEKYNINPILISMKLASISPCIKINQAKQEG
;
A
#
# COMPACT_ATOMS: atom_id res chain seq x y z
N MET A 1 -14.31 5.43 -18.11
CA MET A 1 -14.77 6.08 -17.09
C MET A 1 -13.73 6.49 -16.10
N GLN A 2 -13.80 7.62 -15.55
CA GLN A 2 -12.87 8.02 -14.66
C GLN A 2 -13.21 7.80 -13.25
N ILE A 3 -12.30 7.55 -12.39
CA ILE A 3 -12.51 7.37 -11.00
C ILE A 3 -12.52 8.72 -10.35
N PRO A 4 -13.61 9.07 -9.70
CA PRO A 4 -13.72 10.37 -9.07
C PRO A 4 -12.66 10.51 -8.00
N LYS A 5 -12.14 11.68 -7.82
CA LYS A 5 -11.17 11.93 -6.83
C LYS A 5 -11.65 11.53 -5.47
N ALA A 6 -12.90 11.58 -5.19
CA ALA A 6 -13.43 11.23 -3.92
C ALA A 6 -13.20 9.76 -3.59
N ASN A 7 -12.92 8.93 -4.59
CA ASN A 7 -12.70 7.54 -4.34
C ASN A 7 -11.25 7.22 -4.03
N ILE A 8 -10.39 8.21 -4.07
CA ILE A 8 -8.99 7.98 -3.81
C ILE A 8 -8.69 8.42 -2.40
N ILE A 9 -8.09 7.55 -1.61
CA ILE A 9 -7.79 7.86 -0.23
C ILE A 9 -6.39 8.48 -0.10
N SER A 10 -6.32 9.59 0.60
CA SER A 10 -5.05 10.24 0.85
C SER A 10 -5.03 10.55 2.33
N SER A 11 -4.20 9.90 3.09
CA SER A 11 -4.15 10.10 4.53
C SER A 11 -2.74 9.95 5.08
N VAL A 12 -2.16 11.02 5.52
CA VAL A 12 -0.83 10.99 6.08
C VAL A 12 -0.84 10.14 7.36
N LYS A 13 -1.93 10.18 8.11
CA LYS A 13 -2.03 9.40 9.31
C LYS A 13 -1.99 7.91 8.99
N HIS A 14 -2.64 7.50 7.92
CA HIS A 14 -2.64 6.10 7.53
C HIS A 14 -1.25 5.71 7.07
N GLN A 15 -0.53 6.60 6.39
CA GLN A 15 0.81 6.30 5.94
C GLN A 15 1.70 6.04 7.16
N LYS A 16 1.51 6.80 8.23
CA LYS A 16 2.31 6.61 9.43
C LYS A 16 1.89 5.31 10.12
N PHE A 17 0.63 4.95 10.02
CA PHE A 17 0.12 3.73 10.63
C PHE A 17 0.82 2.56 9.92
N VAL A 18 0.88 2.58 8.60
CA VAL A 18 1.51 1.52 7.83
C VAL A 18 2.99 1.44 8.17
N ALA A 19 3.66 2.58 8.25
CA ALA A 19 5.09 2.59 8.54
C ALA A 19 5.42 2.18 9.97
N SER A 20 4.42 2.00 10.82
CA SER A 20 4.68 1.58 12.18
C SER A 20 4.83 0.06 12.27
N PHE A 21 4.57 -0.66 11.17
CA PHE A 21 4.70 -2.10 11.15
C PHE A 21 6.09 -2.48 10.63
N PRO A 22 6.56 -3.67 10.90
CA PRO A 22 7.87 -4.08 10.40
C PRO A 22 7.83 -4.27 8.89
N CYS A 23 8.98 -4.26 8.25
CA CYS A 23 9.07 -4.45 6.82
C CYS A 23 8.48 -5.80 6.46
N VAL A 24 7.60 -5.86 5.46
CA VAL A 24 6.96 -7.09 5.06
C VAL A 24 7.94 -8.07 4.42
N VAL A 25 9.08 -7.62 3.99
CA VAL A 25 10.04 -8.48 3.32
C VAL A 25 11.04 -9.08 4.31
N CYS A 26 11.68 -8.26 5.10
CA CYS A 26 12.73 -8.74 5.99
C CYS A 26 12.43 -8.64 7.49
N GLY A 27 11.32 -8.03 7.85
CA GLY A 27 10.97 -7.92 9.26
C GLY A 27 11.68 -6.83 10.03
N ASN A 28 12.51 -6.05 9.37
CA ASN A 28 13.26 -5.00 10.03
C ASN A 28 12.29 -3.90 10.44
N ASP A 29 12.39 -3.38 11.63
CA ASP A 29 11.49 -2.32 12.04
C ASP A 29 12.19 -0.95 12.09
N THR A 30 13.33 -0.84 11.43
CA THR A 30 14.07 0.42 11.40
C THR A 30 13.95 1.02 10.02
N GLU A 31 13.73 2.31 9.95
CA GLU A 31 13.61 3.00 8.69
C GLU A 31 12.53 2.39 7.80
N VAL A 32 11.41 2.03 8.35
CA VAL A 32 10.31 1.49 7.57
C VAL A 32 9.55 2.64 6.94
N GLN A 33 9.21 2.49 5.67
CA GLN A 33 8.51 3.52 4.94
C GLN A 33 7.20 3.00 4.43
N CYS A 34 6.28 3.89 4.10
CA CYS A 34 5.02 3.51 3.51
C CYS A 34 5.27 3.44 2.01
N CYS A 35 5.19 2.25 1.46
CA CYS A 35 5.50 2.06 0.05
C CYS A 35 4.22 1.83 -0.71
N HIS A 36 3.94 2.68 -1.70
CA HIS A 36 2.72 2.55 -2.50
C HIS A 36 2.88 1.48 -3.56
N ILE A 37 1.82 0.69 -3.77
CA ILE A 37 1.86 -0.33 -4.78
C ILE A 37 1.29 0.25 -6.04
N ARG A 38 2.01 0.15 -7.12
CA ARG A 38 1.57 0.69 -8.38
C ARG A 38 0.99 -0.31 -9.34
N SER A 39 1.31 -1.57 -9.20
CA SER A 39 0.83 -2.58 -10.14
C SER A 39 -0.46 -3.20 -9.63
N ILE A 40 -1.56 -2.52 -9.78
CA ILE A 40 -2.84 -3.01 -9.32
C ILE A 40 -3.79 -3.10 -10.49
N PRO A 41 -3.79 -4.19 -11.17
CA PRO A 41 -4.58 -4.35 -12.37
C PRO A 41 -6.08 -4.20 -12.23
N LYS A 42 -6.63 -4.60 -11.16
CA LYS A 42 -8.02 -4.50 -11.04
C LYS A 42 -8.62 -3.20 -10.65
N VAL A 43 -7.90 -2.27 -10.33
CA VAL A 43 -8.44 -0.99 -9.99
C VAL A 43 -8.20 0.04 -11.02
N GLY A 44 -8.30 -0.34 -12.21
CA GLY A 44 -8.21 0.60 -13.29
C GLY A 44 -6.88 1.29 -13.39
N ASN A 45 -6.84 2.54 -13.47
CA ASN A 45 -5.62 3.23 -13.66
C ASN A 45 -4.93 3.74 -12.45
N VAL A 46 -5.24 3.21 -11.32
CA VAL A 46 -4.62 3.67 -10.12
C VAL A 46 -3.11 3.62 -10.18
N GLY A 47 -2.58 2.67 -10.83
CA GLY A 47 -1.15 2.52 -10.86
C GLY A 47 -0.40 3.58 -11.59
N LYS A 48 -1.08 4.37 -12.39
CA LYS A 48 -0.41 5.31 -13.16
C LYS A 48 -0.42 6.68 -12.60
N GLY A 49 0.46 6.98 -11.75
CA GLY A 49 0.58 8.31 -11.22
C GLY A 49 -0.45 8.67 -10.17
N ILE A 50 -1.35 7.76 -9.85
CA ILE A 50 -2.35 8.04 -8.85
C ILE A 50 -1.93 7.36 -7.59
N ARG A 51 -1.82 8.08 -6.50
CA ARG A 51 -1.40 7.50 -5.24
C ARG A 51 -2.58 7.36 -4.31
N ASP A 52 -2.97 6.11 -4.04
CA ASP A 52 -4.12 5.84 -3.20
C ASP A 52 -3.53 5.15 -1.96
N ASP A 53 -3.66 5.76 -0.81
CA ASP A 53 -3.04 5.26 0.39
C ASP A 53 -3.63 3.94 0.90
N ARG A 54 -4.68 3.45 0.30
CA ARG A 54 -5.22 2.15 0.68
C ARG A 54 -4.25 1.07 0.19
N PHE A 55 -3.44 1.37 -0.82
CA PHE A 55 -2.55 0.39 -1.40
C PHE A 55 -1.10 0.69 -1.04
N CYS A 56 -0.81 0.62 0.26
CA CYS A 56 0.53 0.84 0.76
C CYS A 56 0.93 -0.30 1.67
N ILE A 57 2.20 -0.63 1.70
CA ILE A 57 2.70 -1.65 2.60
C ILE A 57 3.97 -1.14 3.25
N PRO A 58 4.33 -1.67 4.41
CA PRO A 58 5.54 -1.19 5.08
C PRO A 58 6.78 -1.89 4.53
N MET A 59 7.77 -1.13 4.11
CA MET A 59 9.01 -1.69 3.61
C MET A 59 10.15 -0.82 4.12
N CYS A 60 11.23 -1.44 4.57
CA CYS A 60 12.35 -0.68 5.07
C CYS A 60 13.08 -0.06 3.88
N PHE A 61 13.91 0.92 4.13
CA PHE A 61 14.62 1.63 3.09
C PHE A 61 15.37 0.69 2.16
N THR A 62 16.07 -0.29 2.70
CA THR A 62 16.83 -1.21 1.89
C THR A 62 15.95 -2.04 0.95
N CYS A 63 14.88 -2.60 1.47
CA CYS A 63 14.00 -3.42 0.65
C CYS A 63 13.28 -2.56 -0.38
N HIS A 64 12.89 -1.35 0.00
CA HIS A 64 12.19 -0.47 -0.91
C HIS A 64 13.13 -0.08 -2.06
N THR A 65 14.40 0.12 -1.78
CA THR A 65 15.36 0.47 -2.81
C THR A 65 15.56 -0.73 -3.74
N GLN A 66 15.62 -1.92 -3.20
CA GLN A 66 15.79 -3.10 -4.00
C GLN A 66 14.57 -3.29 -4.89
N GLN A 67 13.41 -3.02 -4.40
CA GLN A 67 12.18 -3.16 -5.15
C GLN A 67 12.21 -2.22 -6.37
N HIS A 68 12.74 -1.02 -6.22
CA HIS A 68 12.80 -0.11 -7.33
C HIS A 68 13.86 -0.58 -8.35
N LEU A 69 14.91 -1.21 -7.90
CA LEU A 69 15.93 -1.67 -8.81
C LEU A 69 15.50 -2.92 -9.58
N ILE A 70 14.82 -3.81 -8.97
CA ILE A 70 14.37 -5.03 -9.59
C ILE A 70 13.07 -4.89 -10.35
N GLY A 71 12.20 -4.07 -9.87
CA GLY A 71 10.88 -3.91 -10.49
C GLY A 71 9.87 -4.49 -9.54
N GLU A 72 8.74 -3.82 -9.38
CA GLU A 72 7.73 -4.20 -8.43
C GLU A 72 7.23 -5.63 -8.57
N LEU A 73 6.78 -6.02 -9.71
CA LEU A 73 6.22 -7.34 -9.87
C LEU A 73 7.27 -8.42 -9.63
N GLU A 74 8.42 -8.29 -10.20
CA GLU A 74 9.45 -9.24 -10.03
C GLU A 74 9.94 -9.33 -8.61
N PHE A 75 10.04 -8.23 -7.92
CA PHE A 75 10.52 -8.19 -6.56
C PHE A 75 9.56 -8.96 -5.66
N PHE A 76 8.26 -8.70 -5.75
CA PHE A 76 7.31 -9.34 -4.89
C PHE A 76 7.16 -10.84 -5.22
N GLU A 77 7.37 -11.18 -6.46
CA GLU A 77 7.27 -12.56 -6.86
C GLU A 77 8.48 -13.29 -6.25
N LYS A 78 9.65 -12.68 -6.27
CA LYS A 78 10.83 -13.27 -5.75
C LYS A 78 10.69 -13.62 -4.28
N TYR A 79 10.02 -12.78 -3.50
CA TYR A 79 9.84 -13.03 -2.10
C TYR A 79 8.49 -13.68 -1.76
N ASN A 80 7.75 -14.05 -2.78
CA ASN A 80 6.47 -14.69 -2.61
C ASN A 80 5.54 -13.85 -1.75
N ILE A 81 5.46 -12.57 -2.00
CA ILE A 81 4.61 -11.66 -1.27
C ILE A 81 3.49 -11.14 -2.13
N ASN A 82 2.28 -11.10 -1.61
CA ASN A 82 1.16 -10.52 -2.33
C ASN A 82 0.91 -9.15 -1.72
N PRO A 83 1.44 -8.08 -2.31
CA PRO A 83 1.36 -6.76 -1.71
C PRO A 83 -0.06 -6.21 -1.65
N ILE A 84 -0.91 -6.63 -2.59
CA ILE A 84 -2.28 -6.13 -2.62
C ILE A 84 -3.03 -6.65 -1.42
N LEU A 85 -2.89 -7.92 -1.09
CA LEU A 85 -3.58 -8.49 0.05
C LEU A 85 -3.10 -7.87 1.34
N ILE A 86 -1.81 -7.62 1.47
CA ILE A 86 -1.27 -7.03 2.67
C ILE A 86 -1.79 -5.61 2.81
N SER A 87 -1.80 -4.84 1.71
CA SER A 87 -2.23 -3.47 1.78
C SER A 87 -3.72 -3.40 2.15
N MET A 88 -4.52 -4.31 1.62
CA MET A 88 -5.94 -4.30 1.90
C MET A 88 -6.19 -4.66 3.36
N LYS A 89 -5.41 -5.56 3.90
CA LYS A 89 -5.57 -5.95 5.26
C LYS A 89 -5.21 -4.78 6.17
N LEU A 90 -4.14 -4.08 5.88
CA LEU A 90 -3.75 -2.95 6.70
C LEU A 90 -4.79 -1.83 6.59
N ALA A 91 -5.34 -1.63 5.42
CA ALA A 91 -6.34 -0.60 5.25
C ALA A 91 -7.60 -0.94 6.05
N SER A 92 -7.93 -2.21 6.12
CA SER A 92 -9.13 -2.62 6.82
C SER A 92 -9.03 -2.48 8.33
N ILE A 93 -7.82 -2.56 8.88
CA ILE A 93 -7.67 -2.42 10.31
C ILE A 93 -7.19 -1.03 10.72
N SER A 94 -6.96 -0.16 9.76
CA SER A 94 -6.43 1.16 10.06
C SER A 94 -7.45 2.03 10.76
N PRO A 95 -7.07 2.69 11.81
CA PRO A 95 -7.97 3.60 12.49
C PRO A 95 -7.99 4.95 11.80
N CYS A 96 -7.17 5.12 10.79
CA CYS A 96 -7.02 6.39 10.12
C CYS A 96 -7.86 6.59 8.87
N ILE A 97 -8.37 5.53 8.30
CA ILE A 97 -9.20 5.65 7.12
C ILE A 97 -10.40 4.76 7.34
N LYS A 98 -11.54 5.17 6.85
CA LYS A 98 -12.73 4.40 7.05
C LYS A 98 -13.36 3.86 5.82
N ILE A 99 -12.66 3.00 5.16
CA ILE A 99 -13.15 2.42 3.96
C ILE A 99 -14.46 1.73 4.12
N ASN A 100 -14.65 0.93 5.07
CA ASN A 100 -15.86 0.26 5.20
C ASN A 100 -16.96 1.07 5.72
N GLN A 101 -16.75 2.07 6.36
CA GLN A 101 -17.73 2.85 6.86
C GLN A 101 -18.64 3.27 5.86
N ALA A 102 -18.14 3.64 4.81
CA ALA A 102 -18.95 4.11 3.76
C ALA A 102 -20.02 3.19 3.47
N LYS A 103 -19.83 1.95 3.42
CA LYS A 103 -20.80 1.13 3.08
C LYS A 103 -21.59 0.71 4.15
N GLN A 104 -21.13 0.58 5.22
CA GLN A 104 -21.88 0.10 6.20
C GLN A 104 -22.87 1.02 6.57
N GLU A 105 -22.75 2.14 6.49
CA GLU A 105 -23.63 3.06 6.80
C GLU A 105 -24.74 2.91 6.04
N GLY A 106 -24.58 2.48 5.05
CA GLY A 106 -25.69 2.36 4.23
C GLY A 106 -26.66 1.78 4.94
#